data_9b2b0348069086eb086a30bf695f0d6f
#
_entry.id   9b2b0348069086eb086a30bf695f0d6f
#
_cell.length_a   1.000
_cell.length_b   1.000
_cell.length_c   1.000
_cell.angle_alpha   90.00
_cell.angle_beta   90.00
_cell.angle_gamma   90.00
#
_symmetry.space_group_name_H-M   'P 1'
#
loop_
_entity.id
_entity.type
_entity.pdbx_description
1 polymer ?
#
loop_
_entity_poly.entity_id
_entity_poly.type
_entity_poly.pdbx_seq_one_letter_code
_entity_poly.pdbx_strand_id
1 'polypeptide(L)'
;ESVNLINAYTVAKNKNINVITSFQDKAVNHESEIFINIVSDNKDFNFAGAIFANKPRIISISDMHIEAEISKSMLYISNDDKPGFIGDLGTLLGSKSVNIATFQLGRTGQGEAVSMLELDQPISNELIELLEKLPNVKQVKKLVF
;
A
#
# COMPACT_ATOMS: atom_id res chain seq x y z
N GLU A 1 17.42 -13.80 0.38
CA GLU A 1 17.60 -13.90 -1.10
C GLU A 1 16.70 -12.86 -1.75
N SER A 2 17.26 -11.97 -2.60
CA SER A 2 16.47 -10.95 -3.30
C SER A 2 15.60 -11.60 -4.38
N VAL A 3 14.32 -11.27 -4.40
CA VAL A 3 13.39 -11.76 -5.43
C VAL A 3 13.47 -10.86 -6.65
N ASN A 4 13.46 -11.46 -7.84
CA ASN A 4 13.46 -10.75 -9.12
C ASN A 4 12.61 -11.51 -10.16
N LEU A 5 12.46 -10.96 -11.35
CA LEU A 5 11.62 -11.53 -12.42
C LEU A 5 12.02 -12.95 -12.84
N ILE A 6 13.28 -13.34 -12.65
CA ILE A 6 13.78 -14.65 -13.06
C ILE A 6 13.50 -15.70 -11.98
N ASN A 7 13.71 -15.36 -10.70
CA ASN A 7 13.65 -16.32 -9.60
C ASN A 7 12.33 -16.32 -8.81
N ALA A 8 11.41 -15.39 -9.08
CA ALA A 8 10.19 -15.20 -8.31
C ALA A 8 9.37 -16.48 -8.14
N TYR A 9 9.13 -17.23 -9.21
CA TYR A 9 8.38 -18.50 -9.15
C TYR A 9 9.12 -19.57 -8.33
N THR A 10 10.44 -19.67 -8.46
CA THR A 10 11.25 -20.62 -7.69
C THR A 10 11.22 -20.28 -6.20
N VAL A 11 11.34 -19.00 -5.86
CA VAL A 11 11.28 -18.53 -4.48
C VAL A 11 9.89 -18.77 -3.89
N ALA A 12 8.82 -18.48 -4.64
CA ALA A 12 7.45 -18.76 -4.22
C ALA A 12 7.25 -20.25 -3.92
N LYS A 13 7.68 -21.14 -4.84
CA LYS A 13 7.59 -22.59 -4.66
C LYS A 13 8.36 -23.08 -3.43
N ASN A 14 9.57 -22.58 -3.19
CA ASN A 14 10.37 -22.92 -2.02
C ASN A 14 9.74 -22.46 -0.69
N LYS A 15 8.88 -21.44 -0.75
CA LYS A 15 8.09 -20.97 0.39
C LYS A 15 6.70 -21.59 0.47
N ASN A 16 6.41 -22.63 -0.31
CA ASN A 16 5.10 -23.27 -0.43
C ASN A 16 3.97 -22.29 -0.81
N ILE A 17 4.28 -21.26 -1.60
CA ILE A 17 3.30 -20.34 -2.15
C ILE A 17 2.88 -20.86 -3.52
N ASN A 18 1.59 -21.17 -3.67
CA ASN A 18 1.01 -21.53 -4.96
C ASN A 18 0.67 -20.26 -5.74
N VAL A 19 1.23 -20.11 -6.93
CA VAL A 19 1.01 -18.95 -7.80
C VAL A 19 0.16 -19.38 -9.00
N ILE A 20 -1.00 -18.75 -9.14
CA ILE A 20 -1.91 -18.95 -10.28
C ILE A 20 -1.93 -17.64 -11.07
N THR A 21 -1.63 -17.72 -12.37
CA THR A 21 -1.65 -16.55 -13.26
C THR A 21 -2.74 -16.74 -14.30
N SER A 22 -3.55 -15.72 -14.50
CA SER A 22 -4.55 -15.65 -15.57
C SER A 22 -4.40 -14.35 -16.34
N PHE A 23 -4.74 -14.37 -17.62
CA PHE A 23 -4.71 -13.19 -18.48
C PHE A 23 -6.11 -12.93 -19.04
N GLN A 24 -6.45 -11.65 -19.16
CA GLN A 24 -7.69 -11.20 -19.76
C GLN A 24 -7.36 -10.19 -20.88
N ASP A 25 -8.00 -10.34 -22.03
CA ASP A 25 -7.71 -9.51 -23.20
C ASP A 25 -8.25 -8.08 -23.13
N LYS A 26 -9.04 -7.76 -22.10
CA LYS A 26 -9.61 -6.41 -21.93
C LYS A 26 -9.50 -5.98 -20.48
N ALA A 27 -8.78 -4.90 -20.24
CA ALA A 27 -8.91 -4.12 -19.02
C ALA A 27 -10.26 -3.38 -19.04
N VAL A 28 -10.91 -3.30 -17.87
CA VAL A 28 -12.27 -2.74 -17.80
C VAL A 28 -12.23 -1.21 -17.86
N ASN A 29 -11.26 -0.58 -17.24
CA ASN A 29 -11.21 0.88 -17.08
C ASN A 29 -9.86 1.52 -17.44
N HIS A 30 -8.79 0.75 -17.64
CA HIS A 30 -7.42 1.25 -17.85
C HIS A 30 -6.74 0.50 -19.00
N GLU A 31 -5.68 1.05 -19.55
CA GLU A 31 -4.92 0.44 -20.63
C GLU A 31 -4.29 -0.90 -20.25
N SER A 32 -3.91 -1.06 -19.00
CA SER A 32 -3.33 -2.28 -18.43
C SER A 32 -3.59 -2.32 -16.93
N GLU A 33 -4.07 -3.45 -16.43
CA GLU A 33 -4.37 -3.67 -15.02
C GLU A 33 -3.72 -4.97 -14.52
N ILE A 34 -3.26 -4.96 -13.29
CA ILE A 34 -2.77 -6.14 -12.56
C ILE A 34 -3.59 -6.28 -11.30
N PHE A 35 -4.20 -7.46 -11.10
CA PHE A 35 -4.87 -7.83 -9.86
C PHE A 35 -4.07 -8.91 -9.16
N ILE A 36 -3.83 -8.74 -7.86
CA ILE A 36 -3.14 -9.70 -7.01
C ILE A 36 -4.07 -10.06 -5.85
N ASN A 37 -4.40 -11.35 -5.74
CA ASN A 37 -5.10 -11.90 -4.58
C ASN A 37 -4.14 -12.78 -3.81
N ILE A 38 -3.98 -12.51 -2.54
CA ILE A 38 -3.19 -13.32 -1.61
C ILE A 38 -4.18 -13.97 -0.65
N VAL A 39 -4.26 -15.29 -0.71
CA VAL A 39 -5.11 -16.10 0.17
C VAL A 39 -4.23 -16.75 1.23
N SER A 40 -4.56 -16.55 2.49
CA SER A 40 -3.85 -17.15 3.61
C SER A 40 -4.83 -17.62 4.70
N ASP A 41 -4.35 -18.48 5.60
CA ASP A 41 -5.16 -19.01 6.71
C ASP A 41 -5.71 -17.92 7.66
N ASN A 42 -5.05 -16.76 7.71
CA ASN A 42 -5.37 -15.69 8.65
C ASN A 42 -6.20 -14.55 8.05
N LYS A 43 -5.89 -14.17 6.83
CA LYS A 43 -6.54 -13.04 6.16
C LYS A 43 -6.25 -13.08 4.67
N ASP A 44 -7.28 -12.84 3.89
CA ASP A 44 -7.13 -12.58 2.47
C ASP A 44 -6.78 -11.12 2.25
N PHE A 45 -5.95 -10.88 1.25
CA PHE A 45 -5.51 -9.55 0.87
C PHE A 45 -5.57 -9.41 -0.65
N ASN A 46 -6.20 -8.36 -1.11
CA ASN A 46 -6.21 -8.05 -2.53
C ASN A 46 -5.60 -6.68 -2.83
N PHE A 47 -5.08 -6.57 -4.02
CA PHE A 47 -4.37 -5.40 -4.47
C PHE A 47 -4.54 -5.27 -5.99
N ALA A 48 -4.76 -4.05 -6.46
CA ALA A 48 -4.78 -3.77 -7.88
C ALA A 48 -3.89 -2.59 -8.22
N GLY A 49 -3.22 -2.70 -9.35
CA GLY A 49 -2.43 -1.64 -9.95
C GLY A 49 -2.76 -1.49 -11.43
N ALA A 50 -2.57 -0.29 -11.95
CA ALA A 50 -2.80 0.02 -13.36
C ALA A 50 -1.75 1.00 -13.88
N ILE A 51 -1.60 1.03 -15.21
CA ILE A 51 -0.86 2.08 -15.89
C ILE A 51 -1.85 3.18 -16.28
N PHE A 52 -1.56 4.40 -15.88
CA PHE A 52 -2.33 5.58 -16.22
C PHE A 52 -1.39 6.68 -16.71
N ALA A 53 -1.58 7.15 -17.94
CA ALA A 53 -0.70 8.12 -18.59
C ALA A 53 0.81 7.75 -18.48
N ASN A 54 1.14 6.49 -18.77
CA ASN A 54 2.48 5.90 -18.67
C ASN A 54 3.08 5.85 -17.25
N LYS A 55 2.28 6.04 -16.21
CA LYS A 55 2.71 5.96 -14.81
C LYS A 55 2.02 4.82 -14.08
N PRO A 56 2.76 3.99 -13.34
CA PRO A 56 2.16 2.95 -12.52
C PRO A 56 1.45 3.57 -11.31
N ARG A 57 0.24 3.12 -11.05
CA ARG A 57 -0.57 3.51 -9.89
C ARG A 57 -1.14 2.32 -9.18
N ILE A 58 -1.25 2.41 -7.89
CA ILE A 58 -2.08 1.55 -7.07
C ILE A 58 -3.50 2.10 -7.18
N ILE A 59 -4.46 1.24 -7.56
CA ILE A 59 -5.86 1.63 -7.78
C ILE A 59 -6.82 1.03 -6.75
N SER A 60 -6.43 -0.07 -6.09
CA SER A 60 -7.17 -0.59 -4.93
C SER A 60 -6.28 -1.36 -3.97
N ILE A 61 -6.66 -1.39 -2.70
CA ILE A 61 -6.06 -2.20 -1.63
C ILE A 61 -7.20 -2.71 -0.75
N SER A 62 -7.33 -4.03 -0.58
CA SER A 62 -8.37 -4.68 0.26
C SER A 62 -9.78 -4.13 -0.04
N ASP A 63 -10.15 -4.08 -1.32
CA ASP A 63 -11.41 -3.56 -1.87
C ASP A 63 -11.65 -2.05 -1.65
N MET A 64 -10.69 -1.35 -1.08
CA MET A 64 -10.72 0.11 -0.96
C MET A 64 -10.15 0.75 -2.22
N HIS A 65 -10.95 1.57 -2.88
CA HIS A 65 -10.46 2.38 -4.00
C HIS A 65 -9.48 3.43 -3.50
N ILE A 66 -8.31 3.48 -4.15
CA ILE A 66 -7.26 4.45 -3.86
C ILE A 66 -6.46 4.71 -5.14
N GLU A 67 -6.08 5.95 -5.40
CA GLU A 67 -5.24 6.28 -6.55
C GLU A 67 -3.90 6.85 -6.10
N ALA A 68 -2.91 5.98 -5.91
CA ALA A 68 -1.58 6.38 -5.48
C ALA A 68 -0.55 6.11 -6.59
N GLU A 69 0.14 7.14 -7.06
CA GLU A 69 1.29 6.99 -7.95
C GLU A 69 2.44 6.33 -7.18
N ILE A 70 3.12 5.37 -7.81
CA ILE A 70 4.27 4.70 -7.16
C ILE A 70 5.47 5.62 -7.19
N SER A 71 6.01 5.93 -6.02
CA SER A 71 7.21 6.74 -5.83
C SER A 71 8.27 6.02 -4.99
N LYS A 72 9.49 6.57 -4.97
CA LYS A 72 10.64 5.93 -4.32
C LYS A 72 10.49 5.74 -2.81
N SER A 73 9.74 6.60 -2.14
CA SER A 73 9.56 6.54 -0.70
C SER A 73 8.09 6.74 -0.35
N MET A 74 7.45 5.66 0.00
CA MET A 74 6.04 5.68 0.35
C MET A 74 5.80 5.08 1.73
N LEU A 75 4.71 5.52 2.33
CA LEU A 75 4.23 5.02 3.60
C LEU A 75 2.81 4.48 3.39
N TYR A 76 2.60 3.22 3.75
CA TYR A 76 1.30 2.60 3.85
C TYR A 76 0.85 2.59 5.31
N ILE A 77 -0.38 3.03 5.57
CA ILE A 77 -1.00 2.99 6.89
C ILE A 77 -2.39 2.41 6.77
N SER A 78 -2.70 1.40 7.58
CA SER A 78 -4.06 0.90 7.79
C SER A 78 -4.54 1.35 9.16
N ASN A 79 -5.75 1.90 9.23
CA ASN A 79 -6.33 2.46 10.45
C ASN A 79 -7.85 2.28 10.52
N ASP A 80 -8.40 2.41 11.72
CA ASP A 80 -9.84 2.63 11.86
C ASP A 80 -10.20 4.01 11.31
N ASP A 81 -11.27 4.09 10.52
CA ASP A 81 -11.75 5.32 9.91
C ASP A 81 -12.47 6.18 10.96
N LYS A 82 -11.70 6.89 11.76
CA LYS A 82 -12.19 7.74 12.83
C LYS A 82 -11.67 9.18 12.72
N PRO A 83 -12.44 10.17 13.16
CA PRO A 83 -11.97 11.55 13.25
C PRO A 83 -10.69 11.66 14.09
N GLY A 84 -9.80 12.58 13.69
CA GLY A 84 -8.54 12.87 14.39
C GLY A 84 -7.31 12.24 13.75
N PHE A 85 -7.40 11.06 13.14
CA PHE A 85 -6.25 10.33 12.59
C PHE A 85 -5.35 11.19 11.69
N ILE A 86 -5.91 11.90 10.72
CA ILE A 86 -5.11 12.74 9.79
C ILE A 86 -4.41 13.87 10.54
N GLY A 87 -5.06 14.45 11.55
CA GLY A 87 -4.48 15.48 12.40
C GLY A 87 -3.30 14.97 13.21
N ASP A 88 -3.45 13.81 13.87
CA ASP A 88 -2.40 13.18 14.67
C ASP A 88 -1.21 12.77 13.79
N LEU A 89 -1.48 12.17 12.63
CA LEU A 89 -0.49 11.79 11.63
C LEU A 89 0.31 13.01 11.14
N GLY A 90 -0.39 14.07 10.71
CA GLY A 90 0.24 15.29 10.23
C GLY A 90 1.06 15.99 11.30
N THR A 91 0.56 16.04 12.54
CA THR A 91 1.27 16.61 13.68
C THR A 91 2.56 15.84 13.99
N LEU A 92 2.48 14.51 14.02
CA LEU A 92 3.65 13.67 14.28
C LEU A 92 4.71 13.83 13.18
N LEU A 93 4.33 13.72 11.90
CA LEU A 93 5.26 13.87 10.78
C LEU A 93 5.88 15.27 10.76
N GLY A 94 5.09 16.31 10.95
CA GLY A 94 5.56 17.71 11.03
C GLY A 94 6.53 17.93 12.18
N SER A 95 6.28 17.33 13.37
CA SER A 95 7.20 17.43 14.54
C SER A 95 8.56 16.79 14.27
N LYS A 96 8.63 15.87 13.32
CA LYS A 96 9.87 15.21 12.87
C LYS A 96 10.44 15.83 11.59
N SER A 97 9.90 16.97 11.16
CA SER A 97 10.30 17.67 9.93
C SER A 97 10.18 16.81 8.67
N VAL A 98 9.20 15.88 8.65
CA VAL A 98 8.88 15.05 7.49
C VAL A 98 7.74 15.70 6.72
N ASN A 99 8.00 16.05 5.47
CA ASN A 99 6.99 16.63 4.60
C ASN A 99 6.23 15.54 3.84
N ILE A 100 4.93 15.73 3.70
CA ILE A 100 4.04 14.87 2.91
C ILE A 100 3.90 15.50 1.52
N ALA A 101 4.42 14.82 0.50
CA ALA A 101 4.31 15.25 -0.89
C ALA A 101 2.91 14.96 -1.45
N THR A 102 2.41 13.73 -1.20
CA THR A 102 1.03 13.34 -1.55
C THR A 102 0.40 12.53 -0.42
N PHE A 103 -0.92 12.62 -0.30
CA PHE A 103 -1.72 11.84 0.62
C PHE A 103 -2.95 11.31 -0.09
N GLN A 104 -3.09 9.99 -0.15
CA GLN A 104 -4.24 9.31 -0.73
C GLN A 104 -4.92 8.46 0.35
N LEU A 105 -6.24 8.52 0.42
CA LEU A 105 -7.06 7.83 1.40
C LEU A 105 -8.11 6.97 0.71
N GLY A 106 -8.06 5.67 0.93
CA GLY A 106 -9.12 4.72 0.61
C GLY A 106 -9.92 4.38 1.87
N ARG A 107 -11.24 4.25 1.75
CA ARG A 107 -12.14 3.96 2.88
C ARG A 107 -13.11 2.84 2.53
N THR A 108 -13.41 1.98 3.50
CA THR A 108 -14.56 1.08 3.41
C THR A 108 -15.78 1.72 4.07
N GLY A 109 -16.97 1.32 3.65
CA GLY A 109 -18.18 1.67 4.38
C GLY A 109 -18.30 1.02 5.77
N GLN A 110 -17.32 0.23 6.18
CA GLN A 110 -17.33 -0.58 7.42
C GLN A 110 -16.38 -0.02 8.50
N GLY A 111 -15.87 1.19 8.33
CA GLY A 111 -15.05 1.87 9.35
C GLY A 111 -13.55 1.52 9.29
N GLU A 112 -13.08 1.02 8.17
CA GLU A 112 -11.65 0.82 7.90
C GLU A 112 -11.16 1.79 6.84
N ALA A 113 -9.91 2.23 6.96
CA ALA A 113 -9.25 3.09 6.02
C ALA A 113 -7.81 2.63 5.73
N VAL A 114 -7.34 2.96 4.54
CA VAL A 114 -5.95 2.82 4.13
C VAL A 114 -5.46 4.15 3.59
N SER A 115 -4.29 4.55 4.05
CA SER A 115 -3.61 5.75 3.58
C SER A 115 -2.32 5.37 2.88
N MET A 116 -2.07 5.98 1.72
CA MET A 116 -0.81 5.93 0.99
C MET A 116 -0.24 7.34 0.94
N LEU A 117 0.95 7.51 1.49
CA LEU A 117 1.65 8.79 1.50
C LEU A 117 2.94 8.68 0.69
N GLU A 118 3.21 9.68 -0.11
CA GLU A 118 4.54 9.96 -0.62
C GLU A 118 5.21 10.97 0.30
N LEU A 119 6.46 10.71 0.65
CA LEU A 119 7.24 11.54 1.55
C LEU A 119 8.47 12.08 0.81
N ASP A 120 8.81 13.34 1.05
CA ASP A 120 9.98 13.98 0.41
C ASP A 120 11.29 13.31 0.81
N GLN A 121 11.30 12.58 1.93
CA GLN A 121 12.49 11.90 2.45
C GLN A 121 12.18 10.53 3.05
N PRO A 122 13.15 9.61 3.04
CA PRO A 122 13.01 8.33 3.74
C PRO A 122 12.81 8.55 5.24
N ILE A 123 11.94 7.75 5.85
CA ILE A 123 11.70 7.79 7.30
C ILE A 123 12.48 6.71 8.04
N SER A 124 12.84 7.01 9.29
CA SER A 124 13.52 6.09 10.18
C SER A 124 12.59 5.01 10.73
N ASN A 125 13.15 3.90 11.20
CA ASN A 125 12.37 2.87 11.89
C ASN A 125 11.76 3.39 13.20
N GLU A 126 12.42 4.29 13.90
CA GLU A 126 11.88 4.94 15.10
C GLU A 126 10.60 5.72 14.80
N LEU A 127 10.54 6.40 13.65
CA LEU A 127 9.33 7.10 13.26
C LEU A 127 8.20 6.13 12.88
N ILE A 128 8.52 4.99 12.26
CA ILE A 128 7.54 3.92 12.04
C ILE A 128 6.92 3.46 13.37
N GLU A 129 7.75 3.18 14.37
CA GLU A 129 7.27 2.76 15.70
C GLU A 129 6.40 3.82 16.40
N LEU A 130 6.68 5.10 16.18
CA LEU A 130 5.85 6.19 16.70
C LEU A 130 4.50 6.26 15.96
N LEU A 131 4.51 6.08 14.64
CA LEU A 131 3.29 6.04 13.82
C LEU A 131 2.40 4.86 14.21
N GLU A 132 2.98 3.69 14.49
CA GLU A 132 2.22 2.50 14.93
C GLU A 132 1.54 2.70 16.30
N LYS A 133 2.02 3.66 17.11
CA LYS A 133 1.44 3.99 18.41
C LYS A 133 0.33 5.04 18.34
N LEU A 134 0.09 5.65 17.19
CA LEU A 134 -0.99 6.62 17.02
C LEU A 134 -2.36 5.96 17.25
N PRO A 135 -3.32 6.68 17.82
CA PRO A 135 -4.67 6.17 18.00
C PRO A 135 -5.28 5.67 16.68
N ASN A 136 -5.97 4.56 16.75
CA ASN A 136 -6.68 3.94 15.62
C ASN A 136 -5.77 3.38 14.49
N VAL A 137 -4.46 3.47 14.57
CA VAL A 137 -3.54 2.83 13.62
C VAL A 137 -3.49 1.32 13.88
N LYS A 138 -3.61 0.53 12.82
CA LYS A 138 -3.52 -0.94 12.86
C LYS A 138 -2.17 -1.43 12.33
N GLN A 139 -1.67 -0.80 11.30
CA GLN A 139 -0.44 -1.21 10.65
C GLN A 139 0.23 -0.01 9.96
N VAL A 140 1.55 0.03 10.01
CA VAL A 140 2.38 0.96 9.23
C VAL A 140 3.43 0.17 8.48
N LYS A 141 3.62 0.45 7.19
CA LYS A 141 4.67 -0.15 6.36
C LYS A 141 5.36 0.91 5.52
N LYS A 142 6.67 0.90 5.58
CA LYS A 142 7.52 1.65 4.66
C LYS A 142 7.62 0.86 3.35
N LEU A 143 7.33 1.51 2.24
CA LEU A 143 7.46 0.96 0.90
C LEU A 143 8.60 1.68 0.19
N VAL A 144 9.52 0.92 -0.38
CA VAL A 144 10.68 1.41 -1.12
C VAL A 144 10.71 0.70 -2.45
N PHE A 145 10.65 1.46 -3.54
CA PHE A 145 10.60 0.96 -4.91
C PHE A 145 11.86 1.33 -5.70
#